data_ba656fd98f9ccdcf5554f5d40d84bc92
#
_entry.id   ba656fd98f9ccdcf5554f5d40d84bc92
#
_cell.length_a   1.000
_cell.length_b   1.000
_cell.length_c   1.000
_cell.angle_alpha   90.00
_cell.angle_beta   90.00
_cell.angle_gamma   90.00
#
_symmetry.space_group_name_H-M   'P 1'
#
loop_
_entity.id
_entity.type
_entity.pdbx_description
1 polymer ?
#
loop_
_entity_poly.entity_id
_entity_poly.type
_entity_poly.pdbx_seq_one_letter_code
_entity_poly.pdbx_strand_id
1 'polypeptide(L)'
;MTAKFTIETASNEQWLDVLDYIFETEPSQLEVLADNANYNAFLDDGDIYYALEAGGVDNWSGYDEAIDLAEGDDNDWSSLSNSEKLDYLFAAGVDNWNWFAESIEESMHELFTTTRPSALSDATGSIVFLAKTVLKYSANWHNYVARKCEEYQDKN
;
A
#
# COMPACT_ATOMS: atom_id res chain seq x y z
N MET A 1 -10.17 3.20 34.25
CA MET A 1 -9.34 4.23 33.59
C MET A 1 -8.18 3.56 32.89
N THR A 2 -8.07 3.78 31.57
CA THR A 2 -6.99 3.21 30.77
C THR A 2 -5.72 4.05 30.96
N ALA A 3 -4.59 3.38 31.12
CA ALA A 3 -3.30 4.08 31.22
C ALA A 3 -3.02 4.82 29.89
N LYS A 4 -2.55 6.04 29.98
CA LYS A 4 -2.15 6.80 28.80
C LYS A 4 -0.85 6.25 28.23
N PHE A 5 -0.75 6.29 26.93
CA PHE A 5 0.45 5.88 26.20
C PHE A 5 0.93 7.01 25.29
N THR A 6 2.19 6.94 24.89
CA THR A 6 2.76 7.85 23.90
C THR A 6 3.10 7.04 22.65
N ILE A 7 3.48 7.73 21.58
CA ILE A 7 3.86 7.05 20.33
C ILE A 7 5.09 6.16 20.53
N GLU A 8 5.93 6.46 21.54
CA GLU A 8 7.11 5.66 21.86
C GLU A 8 6.77 4.41 22.66
N THR A 9 5.70 4.43 23.45
CA THR A 9 5.31 3.34 24.35
C THR A 9 4.10 2.54 23.87
N ALA A 10 3.44 2.98 22.80
CA ALA A 10 2.24 2.34 22.28
C ALA A 10 2.53 0.92 21.79
N SER A 11 1.63 -0.01 22.14
CA SER A 11 1.63 -1.36 21.56
C SER A 11 1.15 -1.31 20.12
N ASN A 12 1.30 -2.41 19.39
CA ASN A 12 0.81 -2.49 18.01
C ASN A 12 -0.71 -2.25 17.95
N GLU A 13 -1.47 -2.79 18.91
CA GLU A 13 -2.91 -2.56 18.97
C GLU A 13 -3.25 -1.09 19.20
N GLN A 14 -2.51 -0.43 20.09
CA GLN A 14 -2.69 1.00 20.34
C GLN A 14 -2.34 1.83 19.12
N TRP A 15 -1.27 1.46 18.40
CA TRP A 15 -0.93 2.08 17.14
C TRP A 15 -2.05 1.97 16.10
N LEU A 16 -2.66 0.78 15.99
CA LEU A 16 -3.77 0.57 15.07
C LEU A 16 -4.97 1.43 15.44
N ASP A 17 -5.27 1.56 16.74
CA ASP A 17 -6.36 2.41 17.22
C ASP A 17 -6.13 3.87 16.83
N VAL A 18 -4.90 4.37 16.97
CA VAL A 18 -4.55 5.74 16.59
C VAL A 18 -4.64 5.92 15.07
N LEU A 19 -4.15 4.94 14.30
CA LEU A 19 -4.24 4.99 12.84
C LEU A 19 -5.69 4.94 12.36
N ASP A 20 -6.55 4.12 12.98
CA ASP A 20 -7.99 4.12 12.67
C ASP A 20 -8.63 5.47 12.99
N TYR A 21 -8.22 6.09 14.10
CA TYR A 21 -8.69 7.43 14.46
C TYR A 21 -8.28 8.47 13.39
N ILE A 22 -7.03 8.38 12.91
CA ILE A 22 -6.57 9.24 11.81
C ILE A 22 -7.41 9.00 10.56
N PHE A 23 -7.68 7.75 10.22
CA PHE A 23 -8.53 7.42 9.07
C PHE A 23 -9.91 8.06 9.18
N GLU A 24 -10.51 8.03 10.37
CA GLU A 24 -11.85 8.59 10.59
C GLU A 24 -11.87 10.11 10.50
N THR A 25 -10.82 10.76 10.98
CA THR A 25 -10.79 12.23 11.08
C THR A 25 -10.12 12.90 9.89
N GLU A 26 -9.07 12.35 9.38
CA GLU A 26 -8.28 12.93 8.29
C GLU A 26 -7.68 11.82 7.40
N PRO A 27 -8.52 11.10 6.62
CA PRO A 27 -8.04 9.94 5.84
C PRO A 27 -6.93 10.29 4.86
N SER A 28 -6.90 11.51 4.34
CA SER A 28 -5.85 11.94 3.41
C SER A 28 -4.44 11.89 4.01
N GLN A 29 -4.32 11.93 5.34
CA GLN A 29 -3.01 11.84 5.99
C GLN A 29 -2.39 10.45 5.88
N LEU A 30 -3.19 9.43 5.61
CA LEU A 30 -2.67 8.09 5.38
C LEU A 30 -1.90 7.98 4.06
N GLU A 31 -2.07 8.96 3.15
CA GLU A 31 -1.28 9.02 1.91
C GLU A 31 0.22 9.16 2.20
N VAL A 32 0.58 9.78 3.33
CA VAL A 32 1.99 9.86 3.75
C VAL A 32 2.58 8.47 3.92
N LEU A 33 1.80 7.56 4.51
CA LEU A 33 2.23 6.16 4.66
C LEU A 33 2.26 5.46 3.31
N ALA A 34 1.26 5.71 2.45
CA ALA A 34 1.21 5.10 1.12
C ALA A 34 2.43 5.48 0.28
N ASP A 35 2.86 6.75 0.35
CA ASP A 35 4.02 7.24 -0.40
C ASP A 35 5.32 6.53 0.01
N ASN A 36 5.37 6.01 1.22
CA ASN A 36 6.57 5.36 1.76
C ASN A 36 6.45 3.84 1.83
N ALA A 37 5.31 3.29 1.43
CA ALA A 37 5.04 1.86 1.58
C ALA A 37 5.69 1.03 0.50
N ASN A 38 6.16 -0.16 0.89
CA ASN A 38 6.54 -1.18 -0.07
C ASN A 38 5.25 -1.89 -0.51
N TYR A 39 4.86 -1.71 -1.77
CA TYR A 39 3.62 -2.25 -2.28
C TYR A 39 3.49 -3.77 -2.11
N ASN A 40 4.61 -4.50 -2.15
CA ASN A 40 4.60 -5.95 -1.97
C ASN A 40 4.13 -6.38 -0.58
N ALA A 41 4.20 -5.49 0.40
CA ALA A 41 3.73 -5.77 1.76
C ALA A 41 2.20 -5.61 1.89
N PHE A 42 1.56 -4.86 1.00
CA PHE A 42 0.15 -4.49 1.12
C PHE A 42 -0.71 -4.94 -0.05
N LEU A 43 -0.12 -5.17 -1.22
CA LEU A 43 -0.84 -5.59 -2.41
C LEU A 43 -0.40 -7.01 -2.80
N ASP A 44 -1.38 -7.87 -3.11
CA ASP A 44 -1.08 -9.16 -3.69
C ASP A 44 -0.91 -9.02 -5.22
N ASP A 45 -0.56 -10.13 -5.88
CA ASP A 45 -0.31 -10.12 -7.33
C ASP A 45 -1.55 -9.68 -8.12
N GLY A 46 -2.72 -10.07 -7.68
CA GLY A 46 -3.97 -9.67 -8.34
C GLY A 46 -4.21 -8.18 -8.24
N ASP A 47 -3.95 -7.60 -7.06
CA ASP A 47 -4.09 -6.16 -6.83
C ASP A 47 -3.09 -5.37 -7.68
N ILE A 48 -1.85 -5.86 -7.77
CA ILE A 48 -0.81 -5.22 -8.57
C ILE A 48 -1.19 -5.25 -10.05
N TYR A 49 -1.63 -6.42 -10.55
CA TYR A 49 -2.06 -6.56 -11.93
C TYR A 49 -3.22 -5.61 -12.24
N TYR A 50 -4.21 -5.55 -11.35
CA TYR A 50 -5.36 -4.66 -11.51
C TYR A 50 -4.93 -3.19 -11.55
N ALA A 51 -3.98 -2.79 -10.69
CA ALA A 51 -3.43 -1.43 -10.68
C ALA A 51 -2.76 -1.09 -12.01
N LEU A 52 -2.00 -2.02 -12.57
CA LEU A 52 -1.34 -1.82 -13.86
C LEU A 52 -2.35 -1.71 -15.00
N GLU A 53 -3.40 -2.52 -14.99
CA GLU A 53 -4.48 -2.41 -15.98
C GLU A 53 -5.16 -1.05 -15.91
N ALA A 54 -5.48 -0.60 -14.70
CA ALA A 54 -6.10 0.71 -14.49
C ALA A 54 -5.21 1.86 -14.99
N GLY A 55 -3.89 1.67 -14.92
CA GLY A 55 -2.91 2.64 -15.41
C GLY A 55 -2.66 2.56 -16.91
N GLY A 56 -3.26 1.58 -17.62
CA GLY A 56 -3.16 1.47 -19.07
C GLY A 56 -2.01 0.60 -19.56
N VAL A 57 -1.62 -0.44 -18.81
CA VAL A 57 -0.50 -1.32 -19.17
C VAL A 57 -0.72 -1.99 -20.54
N ASP A 58 -1.96 -2.21 -20.94
CA ASP A 58 -2.30 -2.79 -22.23
C ASP A 58 -1.89 -1.89 -23.41
N ASN A 59 -1.63 -0.61 -23.16
CA ASN A 59 -1.12 0.34 -24.15
C ASN A 59 0.42 0.45 -24.12
N TRP A 60 1.06 -0.23 -23.20
CA TRP A 60 2.51 -0.27 -23.12
C TRP A 60 3.09 -1.17 -24.21
N SER A 61 4.17 -0.73 -24.88
CA SER A 61 4.78 -1.47 -25.98
C SER A 61 5.28 -2.86 -25.59
N GLY A 62 5.70 -3.03 -24.35
CA GLY A 62 6.15 -4.33 -23.83
C GLY A 62 5.02 -5.31 -23.48
N TYR A 63 3.76 -4.85 -23.54
CA TYR A 63 2.61 -5.72 -23.25
C TYR A 63 2.52 -6.87 -24.25
N ASP A 64 2.69 -6.58 -25.55
CA ASP A 64 2.69 -7.61 -26.59
C ASP A 64 3.86 -8.59 -26.42
N GLU A 65 5.02 -8.09 -25.94
CA GLU A 65 6.17 -8.96 -25.65
C GLU A 65 5.84 -9.93 -24.53
N ALA A 66 5.13 -9.47 -23.48
CA ALA A 66 4.70 -10.35 -22.40
C ALA A 66 3.77 -11.46 -22.91
N ILE A 67 2.85 -11.11 -23.80
CA ILE A 67 1.94 -12.07 -24.43
C ILE A 67 2.75 -13.08 -25.26
N ASP A 68 3.70 -12.61 -26.04
CA ASP A 68 4.56 -13.49 -26.87
C ASP A 68 5.37 -14.45 -26.00
N LEU A 69 5.85 -14.01 -24.85
CA LEU A 69 6.56 -14.88 -23.92
C LEU A 69 5.66 -16.01 -23.40
N ALA A 70 4.42 -15.68 -23.07
CA ALA A 70 3.43 -16.67 -22.62
C ALA A 70 3.12 -17.69 -23.70
N GLU A 71 2.90 -17.22 -24.93
CA GLU A 71 2.63 -18.08 -26.10
C GLU A 71 3.84 -18.97 -26.41
N GLY A 72 5.05 -18.46 -26.24
CA GLY A 72 6.28 -19.25 -26.39
C GLY A 72 6.38 -20.39 -25.40
N ASP A 73 5.71 -20.28 -24.26
CA ASP A 73 5.64 -21.33 -23.23
C ASP A 73 4.37 -22.20 -23.42
N ASP A 74 3.68 -22.10 -24.55
CA ASP A 74 2.44 -22.81 -24.87
C ASP A 74 1.27 -22.41 -23.94
N ASN A 75 1.28 -21.19 -23.41
CA ASN A 75 0.21 -20.66 -22.57
C ASN A 75 -0.66 -19.68 -23.36
N ASP A 76 -1.97 -19.81 -23.22
CA ASP A 76 -2.91 -18.82 -23.77
C ASP A 76 -3.06 -17.70 -22.75
N TRP A 77 -2.70 -16.48 -23.15
CA TRP A 77 -2.76 -15.30 -22.28
C TRP A 77 -4.11 -15.16 -21.58
N SER A 78 -5.20 -15.37 -22.30
CA SER A 78 -6.56 -15.20 -21.77
C SER A 78 -6.95 -16.24 -20.72
N SER A 79 -6.24 -17.38 -20.68
CA SER A 79 -6.50 -18.43 -19.70
C SER A 79 -5.61 -18.34 -18.44
N LEU A 80 -4.65 -17.41 -18.44
CA LEU A 80 -3.75 -17.23 -17.31
C LEU A 80 -4.43 -16.49 -16.15
N SER A 81 -4.01 -16.81 -14.92
CA SER A 81 -4.40 -16.04 -13.75
C SER A 81 -3.71 -14.66 -13.77
N ASN A 82 -4.22 -13.73 -12.97
CA ASN A 82 -3.60 -12.40 -12.86
C ASN A 82 -2.15 -12.50 -12.36
N SER A 83 -1.88 -13.42 -11.44
CA SER A 83 -0.52 -13.66 -10.94
C SER A 83 0.42 -14.14 -12.05
N GLU A 84 -0.04 -15.07 -12.88
CA GLU A 84 0.75 -15.58 -13.99
C GLU A 84 0.99 -14.50 -15.05
N LYS A 85 -0.03 -13.72 -15.39
CA LYS A 85 0.11 -12.57 -16.31
C LYS A 85 1.13 -11.57 -15.77
N LEU A 86 1.09 -11.29 -14.48
CA LEU A 86 2.01 -10.37 -13.84
C LEU A 86 3.46 -10.86 -13.98
N ASP A 87 3.70 -12.15 -13.80
CA ASP A 87 5.04 -12.73 -13.97
C ASP A 87 5.59 -12.48 -15.37
N TYR A 88 4.76 -12.65 -16.41
CA TYR A 88 5.18 -12.38 -17.79
C TYR A 88 5.40 -10.88 -18.04
N LEU A 89 4.60 -10.02 -17.43
CA LEU A 89 4.80 -8.57 -17.52
C LEU A 89 6.15 -8.17 -16.91
N PHE A 90 6.50 -8.72 -15.75
CA PHE A 90 7.81 -8.45 -15.15
C PHE A 90 8.93 -8.99 -16.00
N ALA A 91 8.76 -10.18 -16.61
CA ALA A 91 9.76 -10.75 -17.52
C ALA A 91 9.97 -9.85 -18.74
N ALA A 92 8.94 -9.16 -19.19
CA ALA A 92 9.01 -8.22 -20.31
C ALA A 92 9.54 -6.83 -19.90
N GLY A 93 9.75 -6.60 -18.59
CA GLY A 93 10.32 -5.35 -18.09
C GLY A 93 9.31 -4.28 -17.72
N VAL A 94 8.10 -4.67 -17.25
CA VAL A 94 7.05 -3.72 -16.89
C VAL A 94 7.49 -2.72 -15.81
N ASP A 95 8.42 -3.11 -14.95
CA ASP A 95 8.96 -2.25 -13.90
C ASP A 95 9.75 -1.05 -14.48
N ASN A 96 10.11 -1.10 -15.77
CA ASN A 96 10.73 0.00 -16.48
C ASN A 96 9.72 0.84 -17.28
N TRP A 97 8.45 0.46 -17.27
CA TRP A 97 7.38 1.23 -17.92
C TRP A 97 7.17 2.55 -17.17
N ASN A 98 7.02 3.65 -17.93
CA ASN A 98 6.94 5.00 -17.37
C ASN A 98 5.82 5.19 -16.34
N TRP A 99 4.71 4.45 -16.52
CA TRP A 99 3.54 4.60 -15.66
C TRP A 99 3.46 3.53 -14.56
N PHE A 100 4.49 2.68 -14.45
CA PHE A 100 4.48 1.59 -13.48
C PHE A 100 4.37 2.12 -12.05
N ALA A 101 5.28 3.01 -11.67
CA ALA A 101 5.32 3.56 -10.32
C ALA A 101 4.05 4.33 -9.99
N GLU A 102 3.57 5.16 -10.93
CA GLU A 102 2.37 5.97 -10.74
C GLU A 102 1.12 5.10 -10.58
N SER A 103 0.99 4.03 -11.36
CA SER A 103 -0.14 3.11 -11.28
C SER A 103 -0.20 2.42 -9.91
N ILE A 104 0.94 1.95 -9.42
CA ILE A 104 1.05 1.31 -8.11
C ILE A 104 0.78 2.33 -7.00
N GLU A 105 1.34 3.53 -7.12
CA GLU A 105 1.16 4.60 -6.13
C GLU A 105 -0.30 5.00 -5.98
N GLU A 106 -1.03 5.16 -7.08
CA GLU A 106 -2.46 5.45 -7.04
C GLU A 106 -3.24 4.36 -6.31
N SER A 107 -2.92 3.09 -6.58
CA SER A 107 -3.56 1.96 -5.91
C SER A 107 -3.27 1.97 -4.41
N MET A 108 -2.04 2.28 -4.02
CA MET A 108 -1.66 2.37 -2.61
C MET A 108 -2.37 3.52 -1.91
N HIS A 109 -2.49 4.69 -2.56
CA HIS A 109 -3.22 5.82 -2.02
C HIS A 109 -4.68 5.47 -1.79
N GLU A 110 -5.31 4.83 -2.76
CA GLU A 110 -6.68 4.39 -2.62
C GLU A 110 -6.84 3.42 -1.47
N LEU A 111 -5.95 2.42 -1.36
CA LEU A 111 -5.99 1.45 -0.29
C LEU A 111 -5.92 2.11 1.09
N PHE A 112 -4.97 3.03 1.28
CA PHE A 112 -4.76 3.68 2.57
C PHE A 112 -5.82 4.72 2.91
N THR A 113 -6.58 5.21 1.93
CA THR A 113 -7.63 6.20 2.16
C THR A 113 -9.03 5.61 2.20
N THR A 114 -9.22 4.36 1.77
CA THR A 114 -10.53 3.70 1.75
C THR A 114 -10.64 2.51 2.69
N THR A 115 -9.52 2.00 3.18
CA THR A 115 -9.49 0.82 4.04
C THR A 115 -8.91 1.19 5.40
N ARG A 116 -9.66 0.91 6.49
CA ARG A 116 -9.17 1.18 7.84
C ARG A 116 -7.87 0.42 8.10
N PRO A 117 -6.90 1.04 8.78
CA PRO A 117 -5.64 0.35 9.13
C PRO A 117 -5.83 -0.99 9.83
N SER A 118 -6.80 -1.08 10.75
CA SER A 118 -7.09 -2.34 11.44
C SER A 118 -7.64 -3.43 10.52
N ALA A 119 -8.27 -3.05 9.39
CA ALA A 119 -8.77 -4.00 8.39
C ALA A 119 -7.65 -4.55 7.49
N LEU A 120 -6.45 -3.98 7.56
CA LEU A 120 -5.26 -4.52 6.90
C LEU A 120 -4.58 -5.53 7.83
N SER A 121 -5.37 -6.42 8.41
CA SER A 121 -4.91 -7.33 9.48
C SER A 121 -3.78 -8.25 9.08
N ASP A 122 -3.76 -8.70 7.83
CA ASP A 122 -2.69 -9.56 7.32
C ASP A 122 -1.38 -8.77 7.18
N ALA A 123 -1.49 -7.45 7.08
CA ALA A 123 -0.36 -6.55 7.01
C ALA A 123 -0.17 -5.74 8.30
N THR A 124 -0.82 -6.13 9.40
CA THR A 124 -0.82 -5.37 10.66
C THR A 124 0.58 -4.95 11.10
N GLY A 125 1.50 -5.91 11.14
CA GLY A 125 2.88 -5.62 11.51
C GLY A 125 3.54 -4.68 10.52
N SER A 126 3.21 -4.80 9.24
CA SER A 126 3.79 -3.96 8.19
C SER A 126 3.30 -2.51 8.28
N ILE A 127 2.00 -2.27 8.51
CA ILE A 127 1.48 -0.90 8.59
C ILE A 127 1.98 -0.19 9.85
N VAL A 128 2.04 -0.87 10.98
CA VAL A 128 2.58 -0.30 12.21
C VAL A 128 4.08 -0.04 12.07
N PHE A 129 4.81 -0.99 11.49
CA PHE A 129 6.24 -0.82 11.23
C PHE A 129 6.48 0.38 10.30
N LEU A 130 5.68 0.51 9.26
CA LEU A 130 5.76 1.63 8.31
C LEU A 130 5.52 2.97 9.02
N ALA A 131 4.47 3.04 9.85
CA ALA A 131 4.16 4.26 10.60
C ALA A 131 5.32 4.67 11.50
N LYS A 132 5.92 3.70 12.21
CA LYS A 132 7.08 3.94 13.06
C LYS A 132 8.31 4.36 12.26
N THR A 133 8.49 3.79 11.08
CA THR A 133 9.62 4.12 10.21
C THR A 133 9.51 5.56 9.71
N VAL A 134 8.32 5.98 9.30
CA VAL A 134 8.09 7.35 8.80
C VAL A 134 8.37 8.38 9.90
N LEU A 135 8.12 8.05 11.17
CA LEU A 135 8.44 8.95 12.28
C LEU A 135 9.93 9.34 12.29
N LYS A 136 10.80 8.43 11.87
CA LYS A 136 12.26 8.67 11.87
C LYS A 136 12.70 9.63 10.77
N TYR A 137 11.91 9.73 9.69
CA TYR A 137 12.29 10.51 8.51
C TYR A 137 11.52 11.81 8.37
N SER A 138 10.40 11.96 9.07
CA SER A 138 9.53 13.12 8.92
C SER A 138 9.16 13.70 10.29
N ALA A 139 9.73 14.84 10.61
CA ALA A 139 9.37 15.57 11.83
C ALA A 139 7.90 16.02 11.80
N ASN A 140 7.38 16.36 10.62
CA ASN A 140 5.98 16.74 10.46
C ASN A 140 5.05 15.59 10.79
N TRP A 141 5.36 14.41 10.30
CA TRP A 141 4.59 13.20 10.58
C TRP A 141 4.67 12.84 12.08
N HIS A 142 5.86 12.93 12.64
CA HIS A 142 6.07 12.66 14.07
C HIS A 142 5.17 13.57 14.93
N ASN A 143 5.20 14.87 14.69
CA ASN A 143 4.42 15.84 15.44
C ASN A 143 2.92 15.62 15.23
N TYR A 144 2.52 15.31 14.01
CA TYR A 144 1.13 15.06 13.67
C TYR A 144 0.58 13.82 14.41
N VAL A 145 1.31 12.73 14.36
CA VAL A 145 0.87 11.47 15.00
C VAL A 145 0.87 11.62 16.51
N ALA A 146 1.87 12.31 17.09
CA ALA A 146 1.89 12.56 18.52
C ALA A 146 0.65 13.33 18.97
N ARG A 147 0.27 14.36 18.21
CA ARG A 147 -0.94 15.13 18.50
C ARG A 147 -2.20 14.27 18.38
N LYS A 148 -2.29 13.46 17.33
CA LYS A 148 -3.45 12.58 17.14
C LYS A 148 -3.53 11.50 18.22
N CYS A 149 -2.41 11.02 18.69
CA CYS A 149 -2.36 10.08 19.80
C CYS A 149 -2.97 10.70 21.08
N GLU A 150 -2.63 11.94 21.38
CA GLU A 150 -3.19 12.66 22.51
C GLU A 150 -4.69 12.93 22.33
N GLU A 151 -5.10 13.39 21.14
CA GLU A 151 -6.52 13.62 20.84
C GLU A 151 -7.35 12.35 21.01
N TYR A 152 -6.84 11.22 20.51
CA TYR A 152 -7.53 9.94 20.62
C TYR A 152 -7.76 9.56 22.08
N GLN A 153 -6.75 9.72 22.91
CA GLN A 153 -6.86 9.38 24.33
C GLN A 153 -7.78 10.33 25.09
N ASP A 154 -7.76 11.61 24.73
CA ASP A 154 -8.62 12.61 25.38
C ASP A 154 -10.10 12.38 25.07
N LYS A 155 -10.43 11.76 23.95
CA LYS A 155 -11.80 11.42 23.57
C LYS A 155 -12.31 10.13 24.25
N ASN A 156 -11.41 9.31 24.67
CA ASN A 156 -11.72 8.03 25.29
C ASN A 156 -11.34 8.05 26.78
#